data_47883167ad7f4aa04328d5fa63ecce36
#
_entry.id   47883167ad7f4aa04328d5fa63ecce36
#
_cell.length_a   1.000
_cell.length_b   1.000
_cell.length_c   1.000
_cell.angle_alpha   90.00
_cell.angle_beta   90.00
_cell.angle_gamma   90.00
#
_symmetry.space_group_name_H-M   'P 1'
#
loop_
_entity.id
_entity.type
_entity.pdbx_description
1 polymer ?
#
loop_
_entity_poly.entity_id
_entity_poly.type
_entity_poly.pdbx_seq_one_letter_code
_entity_poly.pdbx_strand_id
1 'polypeptide(L)'
;MHALSTPTPPERLVEQPSTETVDLGIVEGYFGRPWSWAEREATMVFLAGAGYRFFLYAPKADVHLRRRWREPHPDAELSALRRFAESCHAHGVRFGVGLSPFEAWRDFGSETRQALASRLRELDALGLDLLALLFDDMRGDSPELAVRQAEMVGFAAAHTHATQVWMCPTYYADAP
;
A
#
# COMPACT_ATOMS: atom_id res chain seq x y z
N MET A 1 27.55 59.67 -20.73
CA MET A 1 28.10 58.32 -20.48
C MET A 1 27.26 57.67 -19.37
N HIS A 2 26.30 56.79 -19.76
CA HIS A 2 25.51 56.05 -18.81
C HIS A 2 26.18 54.70 -18.62
N ALA A 3 26.61 54.42 -17.39
CA ALA A 3 27.13 53.12 -17.01
C ALA A 3 25.94 52.10 -16.93
N LEU A 4 26.02 51.04 -17.72
CA LEU A 4 25.08 49.91 -17.67
C LEU A 4 25.47 49.07 -16.46
N SER A 5 24.58 49.01 -15.46
CA SER A 5 24.66 48.08 -14.34
C SER A 5 24.40 46.69 -14.86
N THR A 6 25.34 45.78 -14.71
CA THR A 6 25.18 44.34 -14.94
C THR A 6 24.27 43.73 -13.88
N PRO A 7 23.23 42.96 -14.25
CA PRO A 7 22.39 42.27 -13.27
C PRO A 7 23.17 41.17 -12.56
N THR A 8 23.12 41.18 -11.25
CA THR A 8 23.63 40.09 -10.39
C THR A 8 22.85 38.82 -10.68
N PRO A 9 23.50 37.66 -10.91
CA PRO A 9 22.77 36.40 -11.11
C PRO A 9 22.03 36.01 -9.84
N PRO A 10 20.85 35.38 -9.95
CA PRO A 10 20.10 34.96 -8.78
C PRO A 10 20.89 33.95 -7.96
N GLU A 11 20.96 34.19 -6.67
CA GLU A 11 21.53 33.28 -5.69
C GLU A 11 20.83 31.92 -5.83
N ARG A 12 21.60 30.89 -6.17
CA ARG A 12 21.11 29.53 -6.25
C ARG A 12 20.80 29.09 -4.82
N LEU A 13 19.52 28.99 -4.47
CA LEU A 13 19.06 28.35 -3.24
C LEU A 13 19.66 26.95 -3.20
N VAL A 14 20.68 26.78 -2.35
CA VAL A 14 21.17 25.43 -2.01
C VAL A 14 20.06 24.82 -1.15
N GLU A 15 19.22 23.96 -1.76
CA GLU A 15 18.31 23.12 -0.99
C GLU A 15 19.17 22.34 0.02
N GLN A 16 18.95 22.63 1.28
CA GLN A 16 19.54 21.80 2.35
C GLN A 16 18.95 20.40 2.19
N PRO A 17 19.76 19.33 2.26
CA PRO A 17 19.22 17.98 2.20
C PRO A 17 18.21 17.85 3.34
N SER A 18 16.96 17.59 2.98
CA SER A 18 15.94 17.24 3.96
C SER A 18 16.47 16.05 4.76
N THR A 19 16.50 16.17 6.08
CA THR A 19 16.81 15.07 6.98
C THR A 19 15.60 14.12 7.05
N GLU A 20 15.03 13.78 5.89
CA GLU A 20 13.99 12.75 5.81
C GLU A 20 14.64 11.43 6.18
N THR A 21 14.29 10.94 7.35
CA THR A 21 14.71 9.61 7.77
C THR A 21 14.07 8.60 6.84
N VAL A 22 14.87 7.70 6.26
CA VAL A 22 14.37 6.62 5.41
C VAL A 22 13.40 5.77 6.21
N ASP A 23 12.18 5.61 5.71
CA ASP A 23 11.14 4.81 6.34
C ASP A 23 11.32 3.34 5.91
N LEU A 24 11.91 2.54 6.77
CA LEU A 24 12.17 1.13 6.51
C LEU A 24 10.99 0.28 6.96
N GLY A 25 10.66 -0.75 6.16
CA GLY A 25 9.58 -1.68 6.50
C GLY A 25 9.67 -3.01 5.78
N ILE A 26 8.70 -3.87 6.07
CA ILE A 26 8.57 -5.19 5.47
C ILE A 26 7.36 -5.16 4.55
N VAL A 27 7.52 -5.69 3.33
CA VAL A 27 6.43 -6.01 2.42
C VAL A 27 6.40 -7.51 2.22
N GLU A 28 5.43 -8.21 2.85
CA GLU A 28 5.20 -9.65 2.64
C GLU A 28 4.37 -9.83 1.35
N GLY A 29 4.99 -9.63 0.18
CA GLY A 29 4.33 -9.60 -1.12
C GLY A 29 4.83 -10.67 -2.11
N TYR A 30 5.41 -11.77 -1.63
CA TYR A 30 6.02 -12.80 -2.47
C TYR A 30 5.11 -13.99 -2.77
N PHE A 31 5.48 -14.76 -3.78
CA PHE A 31 4.90 -16.06 -4.08
C PHE A 31 5.60 -17.18 -3.30
N GLY A 32 4.89 -18.28 -3.03
CA GLY A 32 5.42 -19.44 -2.34
C GLY A 32 4.71 -19.73 -1.03
N ARG A 33 5.38 -20.44 -0.13
CA ARG A 33 4.82 -20.76 1.18
C ARG A 33 4.73 -19.48 2.01
N PRO A 34 3.52 -19.06 2.43
CA PRO A 34 3.39 -17.91 3.29
C PRO A 34 4.02 -18.19 4.66
N TRP A 35 4.47 -17.16 5.32
CA TRP A 35 4.87 -17.26 6.70
C TRP A 35 3.70 -17.70 7.59
N SER A 36 3.98 -18.50 8.60
CA SER A 36 3.05 -18.71 9.70
C SER A 36 2.90 -17.43 10.53
N TRP A 37 1.86 -17.33 11.33
CA TRP A 37 1.67 -16.18 12.22
C TRP A 37 2.84 -16.01 13.19
N ALA A 38 3.42 -17.13 13.69
CA ALA A 38 4.59 -17.09 14.55
C ALA A 38 5.86 -16.60 13.83
N GLU A 39 6.05 -16.97 12.55
CA GLU A 39 7.18 -16.47 11.75
C GLU A 39 7.04 -14.98 11.47
N ARG A 40 5.81 -14.48 11.17
CA ARG A 40 5.53 -13.04 11.00
C ARG A 40 5.86 -12.26 12.25
N GLU A 41 5.35 -12.74 13.39
CA GLU A 41 5.57 -12.13 14.70
C GLU A 41 7.06 -12.02 15.01
N ALA A 42 7.79 -13.13 14.92
CA ALA A 42 9.22 -13.16 15.20
C ALA A 42 10.03 -12.23 14.27
N THR A 43 9.67 -12.20 12.99
CA THR A 43 10.31 -11.32 11.99
C THR A 43 10.02 -9.85 12.28
N MET A 44 8.77 -9.52 12.56
CA MET A 44 8.34 -8.15 12.87
C MET A 44 9.06 -7.63 14.11
N VAL A 45 9.06 -8.39 15.21
CA VAL A 45 9.73 -8.01 16.47
C VAL A 45 11.23 -7.80 16.27
N PHE A 46 11.88 -8.74 15.57
CA PHE A 46 13.31 -8.63 15.27
C PHE A 46 13.64 -7.36 14.48
N LEU A 47 12.89 -7.08 13.44
CA LEU A 47 13.14 -5.94 12.56
C LEU A 47 12.71 -4.60 13.20
N ALA A 48 11.68 -4.59 14.04
CA ALA A 48 11.33 -3.40 14.84
C ALA A 48 12.50 -2.93 15.69
N GLY A 49 13.23 -3.87 16.33
CA GLY A 49 14.47 -3.60 17.06
C GLY A 49 15.59 -3.01 16.19
N ALA A 50 15.59 -3.33 14.90
CA ALA A 50 16.56 -2.79 13.91
C ALA A 50 16.10 -1.49 13.24
N GLY A 51 14.98 -0.88 13.66
CA GLY A 51 14.52 0.40 13.17
C GLY A 51 13.47 0.33 12.05
N TYR A 52 12.97 -0.84 11.73
CA TYR A 52 11.85 -0.98 10.78
C TYR A 52 10.57 -0.45 11.43
N ARG A 53 9.76 0.28 10.64
CA ARG A 53 8.63 1.06 11.14
C ARG A 53 7.27 0.70 10.53
N PHE A 54 7.23 -0.19 9.54
CA PHE A 54 5.96 -0.71 9.00
C PHE A 54 6.05 -2.17 8.58
N PHE A 55 4.91 -2.86 8.60
CA PHE A 55 4.71 -4.18 8.05
C PHE A 55 3.50 -4.16 7.12
N LEU A 56 3.70 -4.42 5.83
CA LEU A 56 2.64 -4.54 4.83
C LEU A 56 2.33 -6.01 4.58
N TYR A 57 1.18 -6.47 5.05
CA TYR A 57 0.67 -7.81 4.84
C TYR A 57 0.03 -7.93 3.46
N ALA A 58 0.64 -8.64 2.55
CA ALA A 58 0.17 -8.81 1.17
C ALA A 58 0.59 -10.18 0.58
N PRO A 59 0.53 -11.31 1.32
CA PRO A 59 1.00 -12.59 0.80
C PRO A 59 0.17 -13.00 -0.42
N LYS A 60 0.85 -13.39 -1.49
CA LYS A 60 0.19 -13.77 -2.75
C LYS A 60 -0.70 -15.02 -2.59
N ALA A 61 -0.52 -15.79 -1.53
CA ALA A 61 -1.36 -16.93 -1.17
C ALA A 61 -2.70 -16.56 -0.51
N ASP A 62 -2.84 -15.31 0.00
CA ASP A 62 -4.11 -14.85 0.56
C ASP A 62 -5.09 -14.52 -0.58
N VAL A 63 -6.02 -15.44 -0.79
CA VAL A 63 -7.01 -15.31 -1.87
C VAL A 63 -8.01 -14.19 -1.63
N HIS A 64 -8.28 -13.84 -0.36
CA HIS A 64 -9.21 -12.77 0.02
C HIS A 64 -8.62 -11.37 -0.16
N LEU A 65 -7.32 -11.25 -0.31
CA LEU A 65 -6.67 -10.00 -0.72
C LEU A 65 -6.46 -9.91 -2.24
N ARG A 66 -6.82 -10.95 -3.00
CA ARG A 66 -6.60 -11.03 -4.45
C ARG A 66 -7.85 -11.49 -5.21
N ARG A 67 -7.90 -12.77 -5.61
CA ARG A 67 -8.93 -13.32 -6.52
C ARG A 67 -10.34 -13.31 -5.92
N ARG A 68 -10.44 -13.47 -4.60
CA ARG A 68 -11.70 -13.48 -3.84
C ARG A 68 -11.85 -12.21 -2.98
N TRP A 69 -11.29 -11.10 -3.41
CA TRP A 69 -11.26 -9.86 -2.64
C TRP A 69 -12.63 -9.29 -2.27
N ARG A 70 -13.68 -9.69 -3.00
CA ARG A 70 -15.06 -9.31 -2.68
C ARG A 70 -15.66 -10.12 -1.52
N GLU A 71 -15.03 -11.22 -1.17
CA GLU A 71 -15.47 -12.08 -0.08
C GLU A 71 -14.73 -11.72 1.21
N PRO A 72 -15.44 -11.70 2.36
CA PRO A 72 -14.78 -11.44 3.64
C PRO A 72 -13.76 -12.55 3.97
N HIS A 73 -12.76 -12.23 4.76
CA HIS A 73 -11.92 -13.26 5.35
C HIS A 73 -12.73 -14.17 6.29
N PRO A 74 -12.39 -15.45 6.41
CA PRO A 74 -12.90 -16.29 7.48
C PRO A 74 -12.60 -15.70 8.86
N ASP A 75 -13.51 -15.83 9.81
CA ASP A 75 -13.39 -15.23 11.16
C ASP A 75 -12.08 -15.58 11.86
N ALA A 76 -11.58 -16.79 11.68
CA ALA A 76 -10.31 -17.23 12.27
C ALA A 76 -9.11 -16.46 11.69
N GLU A 77 -9.11 -16.23 10.38
CA GLU A 77 -8.06 -15.46 9.69
C GLU A 77 -8.15 -13.98 10.06
N LEU A 78 -9.36 -13.42 10.05
CA LEU A 78 -9.59 -12.03 10.45
C LEU A 78 -9.14 -11.79 11.91
N SER A 79 -9.42 -12.75 12.79
CA SER A 79 -8.97 -12.69 14.19
C SER A 79 -7.45 -12.78 14.30
N ALA A 80 -6.79 -13.57 13.46
CA ALA A 80 -5.34 -13.67 13.44
C ALA A 80 -4.68 -12.39 12.90
N LEU A 81 -5.25 -11.81 11.83
CA LEU A 81 -4.82 -10.50 11.29
C LEU A 81 -4.93 -9.40 12.35
N ARG A 82 -6.04 -9.37 13.08
CA ARG A 82 -6.24 -8.37 14.15
C ARG A 82 -5.20 -8.49 15.25
N ARG A 83 -4.94 -9.70 15.75
CA ARG A 83 -3.89 -9.90 16.78
C ARG A 83 -2.52 -9.49 16.28
N PHE A 84 -2.21 -9.76 15.01
CA PHE A 84 -0.95 -9.35 14.42
C PHE A 84 -0.84 -7.82 14.26
N ALA A 85 -1.91 -7.14 13.84
CA ALA A 85 -1.98 -5.69 13.81
C ALA A 85 -1.76 -5.07 15.19
N GLU A 86 -2.44 -5.59 16.22
CA GLU A 86 -2.27 -5.18 17.61
C GLU A 86 -0.82 -5.35 18.09
N SER A 87 -0.18 -6.47 17.71
CA SER A 87 1.23 -6.70 18.02
C SER A 87 2.16 -5.73 17.31
N CYS A 88 1.93 -5.43 16.03
CA CYS A 88 2.68 -4.41 15.30
C CYS A 88 2.62 -3.08 16.05
N HIS A 89 1.43 -2.62 16.42
CA HIS A 89 1.24 -1.36 17.13
C HIS A 89 1.94 -1.36 18.51
N ALA A 90 1.87 -2.47 19.24
CA ALA A 90 2.56 -2.61 20.54
C ALA A 90 4.09 -2.48 20.43
N HIS A 91 4.66 -2.77 19.24
CA HIS A 91 6.08 -2.62 18.96
C HIS A 91 6.44 -1.33 18.21
N GLY A 92 5.48 -0.40 18.05
CA GLY A 92 5.68 0.86 17.33
C GLY A 92 5.86 0.68 15.81
N VAL A 93 5.32 -0.43 15.27
CA VAL A 93 5.31 -0.75 13.84
C VAL A 93 3.93 -0.47 13.29
N ARG A 94 3.83 0.35 12.24
CA ARG A 94 2.59 0.59 11.51
C ARG A 94 2.18 -0.70 10.77
N PHE A 95 0.90 -1.02 10.85
CA PHE A 95 0.35 -2.18 10.16
C PHE A 95 -0.37 -1.75 8.87
N GLY A 96 -0.11 -2.47 7.79
CA GLY A 96 -0.75 -2.24 6.51
C GLY A 96 -1.19 -3.53 5.84
N VAL A 97 -2.12 -3.37 4.88
CA VAL A 97 -2.59 -4.46 4.03
C VAL A 97 -2.44 -4.08 2.57
N GLY A 98 -1.92 -5.03 1.77
CA GLY A 98 -1.89 -4.91 0.32
C GLY A 98 -3.08 -5.63 -0.30
N LEU A 99 -3.96 -4.89 -0.95
CA LEU A 99 -5.14 -5.38 -1.65
C LEU A 99 -4.89 -5.36 -3.16
N SER A 100 -5.00 -6.52 -3.81
CA SER A 100 -4.97 -6.67 -5.26
C SER A 100 -6.39 -6.94 -5.77
N PRO A 101 -7.22 -5.92 -6.07
CA PRO A 101 -8.63 -6.11 -6.43
C PRO A 101 -8.75 -6.67 -7.85
N PHE A 102 -8.54 -7.99 -7.96
CA PHE A 102 -8.44 -8.71 -9.23
C PHE A 102 -9.66 -8.43 -10.13
N GLU A 103 -9.38 -8.07 -11.39
CA GLU A 103 -10.37 -7.73 -12.42
C GLU A 103 -11.30 -6.54 -12.13
N ALA A 104 -11.17 -5.85 -11.00
CA ALA A 104 -11.99 -4.67 -10.68
C ALA A 104 -11.84 -3.54 -11.70
N TRP A 105 -10.72 -3.47 -12.39
CA TRP A 105 -10.44 -2.49 -13.44
C TRP A 105 -11.27 -2.69 -14.71
N ARG A 106 -11.80 -3.91 -14.96
CA ARG A 106 -12.62 -4.21 -16.15
C ARG A 106 -13.94 -3.45 -16.13
N ASP A 107 -14.53 -3.39 -14.96
CA ASP A 107 -15.76 -2.65 -14.70
C ASP A 107 -15.71 -2.06 -13.29
N PHE A 108 -15.30 -0.80 -13.20
CA PHE A 108 -15.31 -0.04 -11.96
C PHE A 108 -16.61 0.74 -11.78
N GLY A 109 -17.74 0.09 -12.10
CA GLY A 109 -19.09 0.60 -11.91
C GLY A 109 -19.58 0.56 -10.45
N SER A 110 -20.87 0.83 -10.25
CA SER A 110 -21.46 0.96 -8.90
C SER A 110 -21.30 -0.27 -8.03
N GLU A 111 -21.48 -1.47 -8.58
CA GLU A 111 -21.35 -2.73 -7.86
C GLU A 111 -19.92 -2.95 -7.36
N THR A 112 -18.94 -2.78 -8.24
CA THR A 112 -17.52 -2.94 -7.89
C THR A 112 -17.08 -1.90 -6.86
N ARG A 113 -17.55 -0.65 -6.98
CA ARG A 113 -17.29 0.41 -5.99
C ARG A 113 -17.90 0.06 -4.63
N GLN A 114 -19.13 -0.43 -4.59
CA GLN A 114 -19.77 -0.86 -3.35
C GLN A 114 -19.03 -2.04 -2.70
N ALA A 115 -18.61 -3.03 -3.49
CA ALA A 115 -17.81 -4.14 -3.02
C ALA A 115 -16.46 -3.67 -2.44
N LEU A 116 -15.77 -2.75 -3.14
CA LEU A 116 -14.51 -2.19 -2.65
C LEU A 116 -14.70 -1.40 -1.35
N ALA A 117 -15.70 -0.54 -1.28
CA ALA A 117 -16.00 0.20 -0.05
C ALA A 117 -16.34 -0.73 1.13
N SER A 118 -17.05 -1.85 0.88
CA SER A 118 -17.33 -2.85 1.91
C SER A 118 -16.06 -3.54 2.39
N ARG A 119 -15.18 -3.88 1.44
CA ARG A 119 -13.89 -4.51 1.75
C ARG A 119 -12.98 -3.59 2.54
N LEU A 120 -12.91 -2.32 2.18
CA LEU A 120 -12.12 -1.32 2.90
C LEU A 120 -12.59 -1.17 4.35
N ARG A 121 -13.91 -1.12 4.60
CA ARG A 121 -14.43 -1.07 5.98
C ARG A 121 -14.04 -2.28 6.83
N GLU A 122 -14.03 -3.48 6.24
CA GLU A 122 -13.59 -4.69 6.94
C GLU A 122 -12.10 -4.62 7.29
N LEU A 123 -11.27 -4.17 6.34
CA LEU A 123 -9.84 -4.03 6.56
C LEU A 123 -9.53 -2.90 7.56
N ASP A 124 -10.21 -1.77 7.47
CA ASP A 124 -10.06 -0.65 8.40
C ASP A 124 -10.38 -1.04 9.86
N ALA A 125 -11.30 -2.01 10.05
CA ALA A 125 -11.60 -2.54 11.38
C ALA A 125 -10.44 -3.32 12.03
N LEU A 126 -9.37 -3.57 11.28
CA LEU A 126 -8.09 -4.12 11.78
C LEU A 126 -7.18 -3.02 12.38
N GLY A 127 -7.50 -1.75 12.20
CA GLY A 127 -6.65 -0.63 12.60
C GLY A 127 -5.51 -0.36 11.62
N LEU A 128 -5.82 -0.29 10.30
CA LEU A 128 -4.80 -0.03 9.28
C LEU A 128 -4.18 1.36 9.41
N ASP A 129 -2.85 1.41 9.35
CA ASP A 129 -2.09 2.64 9.10
C ASP A 129 -1.81 2.83 7.60
N LEU A 130 -1.66 1.71 6.87
CA LEU A 130 -1.28 1.68 5.47
C LEU A 130 -2.26 0.82 4.66
N LEU A 131 -2.72 1.34 3.54
CA LEU A 131 -3.40 0.56 2.50
C LEU A 131 -2.59 0.61 1.22
N ALA A 132 -2.21 -0.54 0.66
CA ALA A 132 -1.59 -0.59 -0.65
C ALA A 132 -2.53 -1.22 -1.68
N LEU A 133 -2.79 -0.54 -2.79
CA LEU A 133 -3.45 -1.14 -3.95
C LEU A 133 -2.40 -1.69 -4.90
N LEU A 134 -2.41 -3.01 -5.10
CA LEU A 134 -1.40 -3.72 -5.87
C LEU A 134 -1.99 -4.18 -7.21
N PHE A 135 -1.53 -3.57 -8.30
CA PHE A 135 -1.96 -3.87 -9.67
C PHE A 135 -0.88 -4.58 -10.50
N ASP A 136 0.24 -4.94 -9.87
CA ASP A 136 1.41 -5.57 -10.49
C ASP A 136 1.12 -6.92 -11.15
N ASP A 137 0.18 -7.70 -10.60
CA ASP A 137 -0.22 -9.01 -11.15
C ASP A 137 -1.42 -8.92 -12.12
N MET A 138 -1.78 -7.73 -12.57
CA MET A 138 -2.94 -7.52 -13.45
C MET A 138 -2.52 -7.46 -14.91
N ARG A 139 -3.47 -7.80 -15.80
CA ARG A 139 -3.24 -7.64 -17.25
C ARG A 139 -3.13 -6.16 -17.60
N GLY A 140 -2.10 -5.83 -18.38
CA GLY A 140 -1.83 -4.46 -18.79
C GLY A 140 -2.45 -4.06 -20.14
N ASP A 141 -3.19 -4.95 -20.80
CA ASP A 141 -3.76 -4.74 -22.13
C ASP A 141 -5.12 -4.01 -22.14
N SER A 142 -5.46 -3.34 -21.03
CA SER A 142 -6.69 -2.57 -20.94
C SER A 142 -6.51 -1.14 -21.48
N PRO A 143 -7.44 -0.66 -22.31
CA PRO A 143 -7.50 0.77 -22.65
C PRO A 143 -7.61 1.62 -21.39
N GLU A 144 -6.92 2.76 -21.37
CA GLU A 144 -6.97 3.73 -20.25
C GLU A 144 -6.57 3.15 -18.88
N LEU A 145 -5.71 2.12 -18.87
CA LEU A 145 -5.33 1.41 -17.66
C LEU A 145 -4.90 2.35 -16.52
N ALA A 146 -4.02 3.31 -16.81
CA ALA A 146 -3.53 4.25 -15.82
C ALA A 146 -4.65 5.13 -15.23
N VAL A 147 -5.59 5.58 -16.05
CA VAL A 147 -6.75 6.37 -15.61
C VAL A 147 -7.63 5.54 -14.68
N ARG A 148 -7.91 4.28 -15.04
CA ARG A 148 -8.72 3.37 -14.22
C ARG A 148 -8.04 3.03 -12.89
N GLN A 149 -6.73 2.80 -12.90
CA GLN A 149 -5.98 2.58 -11.66
C GLN A 149 -6.00 3.81 -10.77
N ALA A 150 -5.77 5.00 -11.33
CA ALA A 150 -5.84 6.26 -10.57
C ALA A 150 -7.25 6.50 -9.98
N GLU A 151 -8.31 6.19 -10.73
CA GLU A 151 -9.70 6.28 -10.26
C GLU A 151 -9.96 5.34 -9.08
N MET A 152 -9.47 4.09 -9.15
CA MET A 152 -9.60 3.11 -8.06
C MET A 152 -8.83 3.54 -6.82
N VAL A 153 -7.60 4.06 -6.98
CA VAL A 153 -6.79 4.58 -5.87
C VAL A 153 -7.46 5.79 -5.23
N GLY A 154 -7.94 6.74 -6.02
CA GLY A 154 -8.69 7.91 -5.52
C GLY A 154 -9.95 7.51 -4.76
N PHE A 155 -10.68 6.51 -5.28
CA PHE A 155 -11.84 5.96 -4.58
C PHE A 155 -11.45 5.30 -3.26
N ALA A 156 -10.40 4.47 -3.24
CA ALA A 156 -9.94 3.81 -2.02
C ALA A 156 -9.46 4.84 -0.97
N ALA A 157 -8.70 5.85 -1.38
CA ALA A 157 -8.24 6.91 -0.49
C ALA A 157 -9.40 7.71 0.15
N ALA A 158 -10.52 7.86 -0.56
CA ALA A 158 -11.70 8.53 -0.05
C ALA A 158 -12.57 7.65 0.89
N HIS A 159 -12.32 6.33 0.95
CA HIS A 159 -13.18 5.38 1.67
C HIS A 159 -12.45 4.54 2.72
N THR A 160 -11.13 4.66 2.85
CA THR A 160 -10.35 4.04 3.92
C THR A 160 -10.04 5.03 5.03
N HIS A 161 -9.81 4.52 6.23
CA HIS A 161 -9.30 5.29 7.37
C HIS A 161 -7.77 5.21 7.50
N ALA A 162 -7.10 4.41 6.67
CA ALA A 162 -5.64 4.33 6.65
C ALA A 162 -5.02 5.72 6.38
N THR A 163 -4.00 6.07 7.16
CA THR A 163 -3.35 7.39 7.06
C THR A 163 -2.48 7.53 5.80
N GLN A 164 -2.08 6.40 5.22
CA GLN A 164 -1.31 6.33 3.98
C GLN A 164 -1.93 5.37 2.98
N VAL A 165 -2.05 5.80 1.74
CA VAL A 165 -2.48 4.96 0.62
C VAL A 165 -1.35 4.90 -0.39
N TRP A 166 -0.89 3.67 -0.67
CA TRP A 166 0.14 3.39 -1.66
C TRP A 166 -0.44 2.68 -2.87
N MET A 167 0.31 2.70 -3.94
CA MET A 167 -0.06 2.01 -5.18
C MET A 167 1.18 1.34 -5.78
N CYS A 168 1.03 0.10 -6.24
CA CYS A 168 1.94 -0.53 -7.17
C CYS A 168 1.21 -0.64 -8.53
N PRO A 169 1.62 0.11 -9.58
CA PRO A 169 0.97 0.04 -10.88
C PRO A 169 1.29 -1.28 -11.60
N THR A 170 0.51 -1.60 -12.63
CA THR A 170 0.78 -2.79 -13.47
C THR A 170 2.11 -2.68 -14.21
N TYR A 171 2.45 -1.47 -14.67
CA TYR A 171 3.73 -1.16 -15.29
C TYR A 171 4.48 -0.14 -14.45
N TYR A 172 5.68 -0.48 -14.03
CA TYR A 172 6.56 0.35 -13.19
C TYR A 172 8.02 0.40 -13.70
N ALA A 173 8.22 -0.01 -14.95
CA ALA A 173 9.49 0.12 -15.65
C ALA A 173 9.25 0.65 -17.05
N ASP A 174 10.13 1.51 -17.54
CA ASP A 174 10.18 2.00 -18.92
C ASP A 174 10.81 0.94 -19.86
N ALA A 175 10.51 -0.33 -19.66
CA ALA A 175 10.94 -1.37 -20.57
C ALA A 175 10.14 -1.24 -21.88
N PRO A 176 10.82 -1.19 -23.04
CA PRO A 176 10.15 -1.17 -24.33
C PRO A 176 9.42 -2.48 -24.62
#